data_8aaefa2ddacd4d29ef4135ffc4e99444
#
_entry.id   8aaefa2ddacd4d29ef4135ffc4e99444
#
_cell.length_a   1.000
_cell.length_b   1.000
_cell.length_c   1.000
_cell.angle_alpha   90.00
_cell.angle_beta   90.00
_cell.angle_gamma   90.00
#
_symmetry.space_group_name_H-M   'P 1'
#
loop_
_entity.id
_entity.type
_entity.pdbx_description
1 polymer ?
#
loop_
_entity_poly.entity_id
_entity_poly.type
_entity_poly.pdbx_seq_one_letter_code
_entity_poly.pdbx_strand_id
1 'polypeptide(L)'
;GRLMGKRFHAQNFIDHSAHETHCCNYLLATDLEMATPEGYAASSWSQGYGDYIMQPDLDTLRVVPWLEGTAMVLCDVLDHHTHKPVPHSPRAVLQRQIDRLAAAGIVAQTATELEFFLFEKSFEQIRKEGFQDLTPISGYNEDYHILQTTKEEHVMRPLRNHLFAAGVPVENSKGEAEAGQEELNIRYA
;
A
#
# COMPACT_ATOMS: atom_id res chain seq x y z
N GLY A 1 6.42 2.40 -1.86
CA GLY A 1 5.19 1.97 -1.48
C GLY A 1 3.98 2.01 -2.43
N ARG A 2 4.11 1.68 -3.72
CA ARG A 2 2.93 1.53 -4.58
C ARG A 2 2.36 0.13 -4.44
N LEU A 3 1.04 0.02 -4.26
CA LEU A 3 0.36 -1.27 -4.35
C LEU A 3 0.32 -1.71 -5.81
N MET A 4 0.83 -2.92 -6.07
CA MET A 4 0.87 -3.54 -7.38
C MET A 4 0.01 -4.79 -7.36
N GLY A 5 -0.70 -5.09 -8.45
CA GLY A 5 -1.55 -6.27 -8.47
C GLY A 5 -2.37 -6.42 -9.74
N LYS A 6 -3.27 -7.37 -9.71
CA LYS A 6 -4.23 -7.69 -10.78
C LYS A 6 -5.65 -7.74 -10.24
N ARG A 7 -6.63 -7.58 -11.13
CA ARG A 7 -8.04 -7.83 -10.83
C ARG A 7 -8.48 -9.13 -11.48
N PHE A 8 -9.19 -9.93 -10.73
CA PHE A 8 -9.75 -11.19 -11.19
C PHE A 8 -11.27 -11.15 -11.12
N HIS A 9 -11.92 -11.84 -12.03
CA HIS A 9 -13.30 -12.24 -11.83
C HIS A 9 -13.36 -13.23 -10.66
N ALA A 10 -14.29 -13.04 -9.71
CA ALA A 10 -14.32 -13.80 -8.47
C ALA A 10 -14.36 -15.33 -8.70
N GLN A 11 -15.19 -15.81 -9.61
CA GLN A 11 -15.27 -17.24 -9.90
C GLN A 11 -13.94 -17.76 -10.48
N ASN A 12 -13.31 -17.02 -11.40
CA ASN A 12 -12.01 -17.42 -11.94
C ASN A 12 -10.92 -17.46 -10.85
N PHE A 13 -10.96 -16.54 -9.90
CA PHE A 13 -10.04 -16.58 -8.78
C PHE A 13 -10.23 -17.84 -7.94
N ILE A 14 -11.48 -18.18 -7.60
CA ILE A 14 -11.81 -19.36 -6.80
C ILE A 14 -11.38 -20.65 -7.51
N ASP A 15 -11.66 -20.76 -8.79
CA ASP A 15 -11.45 -21.99 -9.54
C ASP A 15 -9.98 -22.22 -9.94
N HIS A 16 -9.18 -21.13 -10.14
CA HIS A 16 -7.88 -21.24 -10.79
C HIS A 16 -6.74 -20.47 -10.12
N SER A 17 -7.01 -19.40 -9.40
CA SER A 17 -5.96 -18.47 -8.96
C SER A 17 -5.83 -18.33 -7.45
N ALA A 18 -6.67 -19.02 -6.67
CA ALA A 18 -6.65 -18.94 -5.21
C ALA A 18 -5.37 -19.54 -4.59
N HIS A 19 -4.67 -20.41 -5.30
CA HIS A 19 -3.42 -21.00 -4.85
C HIS A 19 -2.20 -20.22 -5.34
N GLU A 20 -2.20 -19.83 -6.61
CA GLU A 20 -1.15 -19.02 -7.20
C GLU A 20 -1.61 -18.30 -8.47
N THR A 21 -0.94 -17.21 -8.78
CA THR A 21 -0.98 -16.53 -10.07
C THR A 21 0.40 -15.96 -10.36
N HIS A 22 0.60 -15.33 -11.53
CA HIS A 22 1.91 -14.88 -11.94
C HIS A 22 1.93 -13.37 -12.18
N CYS A 23 3.08 -12.76 -12.03
CA CYS A 23 3.33 -11.37 -12.44
C CYS A 23 4.74 -11.26 -13.02
N CYS A 24 4.96 -10.27 -13.86
CA CYS A 24 6.29 -10.01 -14.39
C CYS A 24 7.26 -9.58 -13.28
N ASN A 25 8.49 -10.10 -13.32
CA ASN A 25 9.48 -9.85 -12.28
C ASN A 25 9.96 -8.38 -12.20
N TYR A 26 9.75 -7.57 -13.25
CA TYR A 26 10.07 -6.15 -13.19
C TYR A 26 9.26 -5.37 -12.14
N LEU A 27 8.11 -5.89 -11.69
CA LEU A 27 7.24 -5.19 -10.74
C LEU A 27 7.93 -4.86 -9.41
N LEU A 28 8.98 -5.58 -9.04
CA LEU A 28 9.81 -5.25 -7.87
C LEU A 28 11.02 -4.34 -8.21
N ALA A 29 11.13 -3.87 -9.44
CA ALA A 29 12.24 -3.08 -9.95
C ALA A 29 11.79 -1.87 -10.78
N THR A 30 10.57 -1.40 -10.60
CA THR A 30 10.04 -0.20 -11.23
C THR A 30 10.15 1.00 -10.28
N ASP A 31 10.25 2.19 -10.86
CA ASP A 31 10.07 3.45 -10.13
C ASP A 31 8.60 3.85 -10.00
N LEU A 32 8.33 5.05 -9.46
CA LEU A 32 6.97 5.56 -9.28
C LEU A 32 6.23 5.84 -10.59
N GLU A 33 6.95 6.06 -11.70
CA GLU A 33 6.39 6.27 -13.04
C GLU A 33 6.25 4.96 -13.82
N MET A 34 6.52 3.81 -13.19
CA MET A 34 6.52 2.48 -13.81
C MET A 34 7.64 2.28 -14.85
N ALA A 35 8.63 3.14 -14.88
CA ALA A 35 9.82 2.89 -15.66
C ALA A 35 10.62 1.74 -15.05
N THR A 36 11.35 1.01 -15.88
CA THR A 36 12.21 -0.11 -15.50
C THR A 36 13.67 0.32 -15.58
N PRO A 37 14.24 0.94 -14.50
CA PRO A 37 15.62 1.37 -14.52
C PRO A 37 16.58 0.21 -14.75
N GLU A 38 17.66 0.48 -15.45
CA GLU A 38 18.75 -0.48 -15.65
C GLU A 38 19.55 -0.72 -14.36
N GLY A 39 20.25 -1.86 -14.30
CA GLY A 39 21.19 -2.17 -13.21
C GLY A 39 20.67 -3.12 -12.14
N TYR A 40 19.43 -3.56 -12.22
CA TYR A 40 18.92 -4.60 -11.33
C TYR A 40 19.37 -6.00 -11.78
N ALA A 41 19.92 -6.78 -10.84
CA ALA A 41 20.35 -8.15 -11.10
C ALA A 41 19.17 -9.11 -11.34
N ALA A 42 17.99 -8.80 -10.79
CA ALA A 42 16.81 -9.67 -10.87
C ALA A 42 16.00 -9.50 -12.16
N SER A 43 16.11 -8.36 -12.83
CA SER A 43 15.37 -8.07 -14.06
C SER A 43 16.05 -6.99 -14.88
N SER A 44 16.23 -7.21 -16.18
CA SER A 44 16.74 -6.23 -17.14
C SER A 44 16.39 -6.64 -18.56
N TRP A 45 16.44 -5.71 -19.50
CA TRP A 45 16.27 -6.00 -20.92
C TRP A 45 17.31 -7.00 -21.43
N SER A 46 18.55 -6.92 -20.95
CA SER A 46 19.65 -7.80 -21.38
C SER A 46 19.50 -9.25 -20.89
N GLN A 47 18.79 -9.46 -19.78
CA GLN A 47 18.55 -10.79 -19.22
C GLN A 47 17.18 -11.36 -19.66
N GLY A 48 16.32 -10.52 -20.26
CA GLY A 48 14.92 -10.81 -20.47
C GLY A 48 14.11 -10.68 -19.17
N TYR A 49 12.82 -10.45 -19.31
CA TYR A 49 11.90 -10.46 -18.18
C TYR A 49 11.29 -11.85 -18.02
N GLY A 50 11.23 -12.31 -16.77
CA GLY A 50 10.57 -13.55 -16.38
C GLY A 50 9.36 -13.27 -15.49
N ASP A 51 8.81 -14.32 -14.92
CA ASP A 51 7.68 -14.22 -14.01
C ASP A 51 8.10 -14.50 -12.57
N TYR A 52 7.39 -13.88 -11.63
CA TYR A 52 7.26 -14.29 -10.26
C TYR A 52 5.90 -14.95 -10.05
N ILE A 53 5.83 -15.84 -9.08
CA ILE A 53 4.57 -16.36 -8.54
C ILE A 53 4.05 -15.35 -7.51
N MET A 54 2.78 -15.00 -7.60
CA MET A 54 2.01 -14.35 -6.54
C MET A 54 1.17 -15.41 -5.84
N GLN A 55 1.51 -15.74 -4.61
CA GLN A 55 0.77 -16.68 -3.78
C GLN A 55 -0.17 -15.91 -2.85
N PRO A 56 -1.50 -15.99 -3.03
CA PRO A 56 -2.44 -15.30 -2.17
C PRO A 56 -2.35 -15.77 -0.72
N ASP A 57 -2.23 -14.83 0.20
CA ASP A 57 -2.36 -15.04 1.64
C ASP A 57 -3.82 -14.82 2.03
N LEU A 58 -4.60 -15.89 2.08
CA LEU A 58 -6.04 -15.83 2.30
C LEU A 58 -6.42 -15.31 3.69
N ASP A 59 -5.52 -15.31 4.66
CA ASP A 59 -5.74 -14.69 5.98
C ASP A 59 -5.83 -13.17 5.88
N THR A 60 -5.32 -12.61 4.79
CA THR A 60 -5.41 -11.17 4.49
C THR A 60 -6.63 -10.78 3.67
N LEU A 61 -7.49 -11.73 3.31
CA LEU A 61 -8.67 -11.45 2.49
C LEU A 61 -9.61 -10.47 3.19
N ARG A 62 -9.92 -9.36 2.53
CA ARG A 62 -10.77 -8.27 3.05
C ARG A 62 -11.77 -7.81 2.00
N VAL A 63 -12.98 -7.53 2.44
CA VAL A 63 -13.93 -6.76 1.62
C VAL A 63 -13.40 -5.34 1.45
N VAL A 64 -13.54 -4.79 0.25
CA VAL A 64 -13.18 -3.39 -0.06
C VAL A 64 -14.45 -2.53 0.03
N PRO A 65 -14.69 -1.82 1.15
CA PRO A 65 -15.99 -1.17 1.41
C PRO A 65 -16.35 -0.03 0.45
N TRP A 66 -15.36 0.56 -0.21
CA TRP A 66 -15.54 1.65 -1.20
C TRP A 66 -15.69 1.15 -2.64
N LEU A 67 -15.67 -0.17 -2.87
CA LEU A 67 -15.88 -0.80 -4.18
C LEU A 67 -16.87 -1.94 -4.03
N GLU A 68 -18.07 -1.77 -4.57
CA GLU A 68 -19.11 -2.78 -4.53
C GLU A 68 -18.62 -4.12 -5.14
N GLY A 69 -18.98 -5.22 -4.49
CA GLY A 69 -18.67 -6.56 -4.96
C GLY A 69 -17.17 -6.89 -5.07
N THR A 70 -16.33 -6.19 -4.34
CA THR A 70 -14.87 -6.32 -4.45
C THR A 70 -14.25 -6.77 -3.13
N ALA A 71 -13.31 -7.71 -3.22
CA ALA A 71 -12.41 -8.08 -2.13
C ALA A 71 -10.95 -7.89 -2.55
N MET A 72 -10.08 -7.72 -1.58
CA MET A 72 -8.63 -7.61 -1.75
C MET A 72 -7.94 -8.71 -0.95
N VAL A 73 -6.90 -9.28 -1.52
CA VAL A 73 -6.00 -10.23 -0.85
C VAL A 73 -4.56 -9.82 -1.13
N LEU A 74 -3.70 -9.89 -0.13
CA LEU A 74 -2.26 -9.70 -0.30
C LEU A 74 -1.62 -11.00 -0.77
N CYS A 75 -0.52 -10.88 -1.54
CA CYS A 75 0.19 -12.03 -2.03
C CYS A 75 1.66 -12.01 -1.57
N ASP A 76 2.19 -13.18 -1.25
CA ASP A 76 3.62 -13.39 -1.19
C ASP A 76 4.19 -13.54 -2.60
N VAL A 77 5.40 -13.06 -2.80
CA VAL A 77 6.10 -13.15 -4.09
C VAL A 77 7.16 -14.23 -4.02
N LEU A 78 7.00 -15.24 -4.86
CA LEU A 78 7.93 -16.38 -4.92
C LEU A 78 8.66 -16.41 -6.26
N ASP A 79 9.86 -16.95 -6.22
CA ASP A 79 10.64 -17.25 -7.42
C ASP A 79 9.97 -18.36 -8.23
N HIS A 80 9.79 -18.14 -9.52
CA HIS A 80 9.07 -19.07 -10.41
C HIS A 80 9.68 -20.46 -10.51
N HIS A 81 11.00 -20.59 -10.36
CA HIS A 81 11.69 -21.87 -10.50
C HIS A 81 11.83 -22.61 -9.17
N THR A 82 12.12 -21.89 -8.11
CA THR A 82 12.45 -22.49 -6.81
C THR A 82 11.28 -22.50 -5.85
N HIS A 83 10.22 -21.76 -6.13
CA HIS A 83 9.06 -21.51 -5.25
C HIS A 83 9.44 -20.96 -3.87
N LYS A 84 10.63 -20.37 -3.74
CA LYS A 84 11.08 -19.73 -2.51
C LYS A 84 10.71 -18.25 -2.52
N PRO A 85 10.49 -17.65 -1.34
CA PRO A 85 10.24 -16.21 -1.25
C PRO A 85 11.34 -15.40 -1.93
N VAL A 86 10.94 -14.44 -2.78
CA VAL A 86 11.87 -13.51 -3.40
C VAL A 86 12.46 -12.61 -2.31
N PRO A 87 13.79 -12.64 -2.08
CA PRO A 87 14.39 -12.07 -0.86
C PRO A 87 14.28 -10.55 -0.74
N HIS A 88 14.06 -9.84 -1.83
CA HIS A 88 13.87 -8.38 -1.85
C HIS A 88 12.40 -7.97 -1.94
N SER A 89 11.47 -8.91 -1.94
CA SER A 89 10.03 -8.61 -1.79
C SER A 89 9.77 -7.98 -0.41
N PRO A 90 8.99 -6.89 -0.30
CA PRO A 90 8.71 -6.22 0.98
C PRO A 90 8.16 -7.15 2.06
N ARG A 91 7.18 -8.01 1.73
CA ARG A 91 6.63 -8.97 2.69
C ARG A 91 7.67 -10.00 3.14
N ALA A 92 8.51 -10.49 2.23
CA ALA A 92 9.58 -11.45 2.59
C ALA A 92 10.65 -10.79 3.48
N VAL A 93 10.94 -9.50 3.29
CA VAL A 93 11.83 -8.74 4.18
C VAL A 93 11.24 -8.67 5.59
N LEU A 94 9.98 -8.32 5.70
CA LEU A 94 9.27 -8.26 6.99
C LEU A 94 9.22 -9.63 7.66
N GLN A 95 8.80 -10.68 6.95
CA GLN A 95 8.69 -12.03 7.49
C GLN A 95 10.00 -12.52 8.08
N ARG A 96 11.12 -12.30 7.40
CA ARG A 96 12.45 -12.66 7.95
C ARG A 96 12.76 -11.95 9.28
N GLN A 97 12.28 -10.74 9.50
CA GLN A 97 12.47 -10.05 10.78
C GLN A 97 11.57 -10.63 11.87
N ILE A 98 10.33 -10.94 11.52
CA ILE A 98 9.37 -11.62 12.42
C ILE A 98 9.96 -12.96 12.86
N ASP A 99 10.45 -13.77 11.92
CA ASP A 99 11.06 -15.08 12.22
C ASP A 99 12.28 -14.97 13.12
N ARG A 100 13.12 -13.94 12.91
CA ARG A 100 14.29 -13.67 13.78
C ARG A 100 13.89 -13.28 15.19
N LEU A 101 12.87 -12.46 15.35
CA LEU A 101 12.32 -12.09 16.66
C LEU A 101 11.71 -13.31 17.36
N ALA A 102 10.91 -14.09 16.65
CA ALA A 102 10.32 -15.32 17.16
C ALA A 102 11.37 -16.32 17.63
N ALA A 103 12.47 -16.48 16.89
CA ALA A 103 13.59 -17.34 17.28
C ALA A 103 14.30 -16.87 18.55
N ALA A 104 14.23 -15.57 18.86
CA ALA A 104 14.73 -14.97 20.10
C ALA A 104 13.67 -14.95 21.23
N GLY A 105 12.48 -15.51 21.01
CA GLY A 105 11.38 -15.48 21.99
C GLY A 105 10.72 -14.11 22.14
N ILE A 106 10.85 -13.23 21.15
CA ILE A 106 10.32 -11.86 21.15
C ILE A 106 9.11 -11.79 20.22
N VAL A 107 8.02 -11.20 20.69
CA VAL A 107 6.86 -10.80 19.90
C VAL A 107 6.90 -9.28 19.74
N ALA A 108 6.95 -8.81 18.50
CA ALA A 108 6.89 -7.37 18.20
C ALA A 108 5.45 -6.96 17.91
N GLN A 109 5.05 -5.82 18.45
CA GLN A 109 3.82 -5.13 18.07
C GLN A 109 4.20 -3.77 17.49
N THR A 110 3.54 -3.39 16.40
CA THR A 110 3.82 -2.13 15.71
C THR A 110 2.54 -1.37 15.43
N ALA A 111 2.67 -0.06 15.31
CA ALA A 111 1.61 0.82 14.86
C ALA A 111 2.09 1.63 13.65
N THR A 112 1.18 2.31 13.00
CA THR A 112 1.48 3.23 11.90
C THR A 112 0.76 4.55 12.15
N GLU A 113 1.49 5.63 12.04
CA GLU A 113 0.97 6.97 11.84
C GLU A 113 1.12 7.29 10.36
N LEU A 114 0.00 7.41 9.66
CA LEU A 114 0.00 7.71 8.24
C LEU A 114 -0.28 9.19 8.05
N GLU A 115 0.76 9.94 7.76
CA GLU A 115 0.69 11.37 7.46
C GLU A 115 0.70 11.62 5.96
N PHE A 116 -0.11 12.58 5.51
CA PHE A 116 -0.20 12.95 4.10
C PHE A 116 -0.72 14.38 3.95
N PHE A 117 -0.43 14.98 2.80
CA PHE A 117 -0.88 16.32 2.47
C PHE A 117 -2.08 16.27 1.50
N LEU A 118 -3.03 17.15 1.73
CA LEU A 118 -4.13 17.44 0.81
C LEU A 118 -3.86 18.74 0.07
N PHE A 119 -3.98 18.69 -1.26
CA PHE A 119 -3.80 19.85 -2.14
C PHE A 119 -5.08 20.16 -2.89
N GLU A 120 -5.27 21.44 -3.24
CA GLU A 120 -6.45 21.90 -4.00
C GLU A 120 -6.48 21.36 -5.44
N LYS A 121 -5.30 21.16 -6.03
CA LYS A 121 -5.14 20.70 -7.40
C LYS A 121 -5.23 19.17 -7.51
N SER A 122 -5.80 18.69 -8.61
CA SER A 122 -5.74 17.26 -8.92
C SER A 122 -4.32 16.78 -9.23
N PHE A 123 -4.04 15.49 -9.03
CA PHE A 123 -2.73 14.91 -9.43
C PHE A 123 -2.39 15.12 -10.90
N GLU A 124 -3.39 15.09 -11.78
CA GLU A 124 -3.20 15.33 -13.21
C GLU A 124 -2.74 16.77 -13.48
N GLN A 125 -3.34 17.74 -12.80
CA GLN A 125 -2.93 19.15 -12.92
C GLN A 125 -1.54 19.38 -12.35
N ILE A 126 -1.27 18.88 -11.15
CA ILE A 126 0.04 18.96 -10.49
C ILE A 126 1.13 18.39 -11.40
N ARG A 127 0.88 17.23 -12.03
CA ARG A 127 1.82 16.61 -12.96
C ARG A 127 2.08 17.48 -14.20
N LYS A 128 1.04 18.06 -14.80
CA LYS A 128 1.17 18.98 -15.96
C LYS A 128 2.00 20.21 -15.62
N GLU A 129 1.92 20.68 -14.40
CA GLU A 129 2.62 21.85 -13.89
C GLU A 129 4.02 21.50 -13.33
N GLY A 130 4.47 20.25 -13.46
CA GLY A 130 5.81 19.82 -13.03
C GLY A 130 5.99 19.78 -11.52
N PHE A 131 4.94 19.51 -10.75
CA PHE A 131 4.94 19.44 -9.28
C PHE A 131 5.36 20.77 -8.61
N GLN A 132 4.98 21.88 -9.21
CA GLN A 132 5.24 23.23 -8.68
C GLN A 132 3.95 23.88 -8.20
N ASP A 133 4.10 24.92 -7.37
CA ASP A 133 2.98 25.73 -6.86
C ASP A 133 1.87 24.88 -6.23
N LEU A 134 2.27 23.96 -5.36
CA LEU A 134 1.34 23.12 -4.61
C LEU A 134 0.65 23.96 -3.55
N THR A 135 -0.63 24.24 -3.75
CA THR A 135 -1.49 24.96 -2.79
C THR A 135 -2.13 23.94 -1.87
N PRO A 136 -1.84 23.95 -0.55
CA PRO A 136 -2.52 23.11 0.40
C PRO A 136 -4.02 23.44 0.48
N ILE A 137 -4.85 22.49 0.86
CA ILE A 137 -6.29 22.65 1.04
C ILE A 137 -6.66 23.62 2.17
N SER A 138 -5.73 23.86 3.11
CA SER A 138 -5.90 24.82 4.20
C SER A 138 -4.82 25.91 4.18
N GLY A 139 -5.09 27.03 4.87
CA GLY A 139 -4.24 28.21 4.83
C GLY A 139 -3.22 28.34 5.97
N TYR A 140 -3.16 27.41 6.92
CA TYR A 140 -2.26 27.47 8.06
C TYR A 140 -2.11 26.10 8.76
N ASN A 141 -1.22 26.03 9.73
CA ASN A 141 -0.99 24.86 10.57
C ASN A 141 -2.29 24.34 11.21
N GLU A 142 -2.54 23.03 11.07
CA GLU A 142 -3.78 22.37 11.49
C GLU A 142 -3.61 21.49 12.72
N ASP A 143 -2.44 21.46 13.31
CA ASP A 143 -2.10 20.56 14.42
C ASP A 143 -3.15 20.64 15.56
N TYR A 144 -3.86 19.54 15.78
CA TYR A 144 -4.98 19.40 16.70
C TYR A 144 -6.13 20.42 16.52
N HIS A 145 -6.24 21.10 15.40
CA HIS A 145 -7.22 22.16 15.18
C HIS A 145 -8.56 21.61 14.65
N ILE A 146 -9.44 21.20 15.55
CA ILE A 146 -10.72 20.55 15.22
C ILE A 146 -11.59 21.34 14.26
N LEU A 147 -11.70 22.67 14.43
CA LEU A 147 -12.55 23.48 13.55
C LEU A 147 -12.00 23.51 12.12
N GLN A 148 -10.69 23.58 11.95
CA GLN A 148 -10.07 23.59 10.64
C GLN A 148 -10.24 22.24 9.95
N THR A 149 -9.84 21.15 10.60
CA THR A 149 -9.95 19.80 10.05
C THR A 149 -11.38 19.31 9.83
N THR A 150 -12.36 19.97 10.45
CA THR A 150 -13.79 19.74 10.14
C THR A 150 -14.12 20.03 8.67
N LYS A 151 -13.38 20.91 8.00
CA LYS A 151 -13.58 21.21 6.58
C LYS A 151 -13.12 20.06 5.68
N GLU A 152 -12.15 19.28 6.12
CA GLU A 152 -11.58 18.13 5.42
C GLU A 152 -12.32 16.81 5.73
N GLU A 153 -13.33 16.82 6.59
CA GLU A 153 -14.10 15.64 6.98
C GLU A 153 -14.79 14.93 5.80
N HIS A 154 -14.99 15.59 4.68
CA HIS A 154 -15.47 14.96 3.45
C HIS A 154 -14.44 13.96 2.87
N VAL A 155 -13.14 14.07 3.20
CA VAL A 155 -12.07 13.13 2.88
C VAL A 155 -11.79 12.21 4.07
N MET A 156 -11.56 12.80 5.26
CA MET A 156 -11.07 12.05 6.42
C MET A 156 -12.08 11.07 7.00
N ARG A 157 -13.36 11.44 7.04
CA ARG A 157 -14.42 10.55 7.53
C ARG A 157 -14.59 9.29 6.69
N PRO A 158 -14.67 9.36 5.34
CA PRO A 158 -14.65 8.17 4.49
C PRO A 158 -13.41 7.32 4.71
N LEU A 159 -12.22 7.91 4.83
CA LEU A 159 -10.99 7.17 5.08
C LEU A 159 -11.07 6.36 6.38
N ARG A 160 -11.41 7.01 7.51
CA ARG A 160 -11.57 6.30 8.80
C ARG A 160 -12.57 5.16 8.72
N ASN A 161 -13.75 5.44 8.17
CA ASN A 161 -14.85 4.48 8.12
C ASN A 161 -14.54 3.31 7.18
N HIS A 162 -13.97 3.56 6.03
CA HIS A 162 -13.64 2.52 5.06
C HIS A 162 -12.47 1.65 5.54
N LEU A 163 -11.44 2.25 6.10
CA LEU A 163 -10.33 1.47 6.68
C LEU A 163 -10.83 0.58 7.82
N PHE A 164 -11.64 1.13 8.74
CA PHE A 164 -12.22 0.36 9.83
C PHE A 164 -13.08 -0.80 9.30
N ALA A 165 -13.95 -0.53 8.32
CA ALA A 165 -14.80 -1.55 7.70
C ALA A 165 -13.98 -2.60 6.91
N ALA A 166 -12.80 -2.24 6.41
CA ALA A 166 -11.85 -3.17 5.79
C ALA A 166 -11.02 -3.98 6.81
N GLY A 167 -11.27 -3.81 8.11
CA GLY A 167 -10.56 -4.52 9.17
C GLY A 167 -9.22 -3.91 9.57
N VAL A 168 -8.93 -2.66 9.14
CA VAL A 168 -7.78 -1.90 9.62
C VAL A 168 -8.16 -1.21 10.92
N PRO A 169 -7.45 -1.43 12.06
CA PRO A 169 -7.82 -0.91 13.36
C PRO A 169 -7.47 0.59 13.49
N VAL A 170 -8.17 1.44 12.74
CA VAL A 170 -8.02 2.89 12.84
C VAL A 170 -8.42 3.35 14.24
N GLU A 171 -7.57 4.12 14.87
CA GLU A 171 -7.80 4.68 16.20
C GLU A 171 -8.40 6.08 16.12
N ASN A 172 -7.74 6.98 15.42
CA ASN A 172 -8.16 8.37 15.27
C ASN A 172 -7.59 8.98 13.97
N SER A 173 -7.97 10.23 13.73
CA SER A 173 -7.30 11.13 12.78
C SER A 173 -7.25 12.53 13.34
N LYS A 174 -6.25 13.30 12.97
CA LYS A 174 -6.07 14.69 13.34
C LYS A 174 -5.37 15.48 12.23
N GLY A 175 -5.44 16.79 12.30
CA GLY A 175 -4.55 17.66 11.53
C GLY A 175 -3.13 17.61 12.10
N GLU A 176 -2.14 17.83 11.27
CA GLU A 176 -0.73 17.85 11.58
C GLU A 176 -0.10 19.25 11.46
N ALA A 177 1.21 19.33 11.73
CA ALA A 177 1.94 20.57 11.99
C ALA A 177 2.16 21.49 10.76
N GLU A 178 1.57 21.17 9.62
CA GLU A 178 1.62 22.00 8.42
C GLU A 178 0.24 22.18 7.79
N ALA A 179 0.11 23.18 6.93
CA ALA A 179 -1.13 23.45 6.22
C ALA A 179 -1.51 22.29 5.27
N GLY A 180 -2.72 21.77 5.42
CA GLY A 180 -3.24 20.64 4.64
C GLY A 180 -2.63 19.30 5.00
N GLN A 181 -1.90 19.20 6.10
CA GLN A 181 -1.35 17.94 6.59
C GLN A 181 -2.32 17.26 7.53
N GLU A 182 -2.68 16.02 7.20
CA GLU A 182 -3.58 15.17 7.95
C GLU A 182 -2.89 13.88 8.37
N GLU A 183 -3.30 13.32 9.49
CA GLU A 183 -2.77 12.09 10.06
C GLU A 183 -3.90 11.09 10.34
N LEU A 184 -3.58 9.82 10.08
CA LEU A 184 -4.40 8.67 10.48
C LEU A 184 -3.57 7.75 11.36
N ASN A 185 -4.03 7.51 12.57
CA ASN A 185 -3.41 6.61 13.52
C ASN A 185 -4.00 5.20 13.43
N ILE A 186 -3.14 4.23 13.24
CA ILE A 186 -3.49 2.82 13.22
C ILE A 186 -3.03 2.20 14.53
N ARG A 187 -3.95 1.61 15.27
CA ARG A 187 -3.66 0.96 16.54
C ARG A 187 -2.61 -0.14 16.38
N TYR A 188 -1.68 -0.21 17.31
CA TYR A 188 -0.68 -1.28 17.31
C TYR A 188 -1.32 -2.66 17.56
N ALA A 189 -0.76 -3.66 16.91
CA ALA A 189 -1.16 -5.06 17.01
C ALA A 189 0.05 -6.00 16.84
#